data_dc34ad16fd3230a5f1f1ddc6c8ec0efd
#
_entry.id   dc34ad16fd3230a5f1f1ddc6c8ec0efd
#
_cell.length_a   1.000
_cell.length_b   1.000
_cell.length_c   1.000
_cell.angle_alpha   90.00
_cell.angle_beta   90.00
_cell.angle_gamma   90.00
#
_symmetry.space_group_name_H-M   'P 1'
#
loop_
_entity.id
_entity.type
_entity.pdbx_description
1 polymer ?
#
loop_
_entity_poly.entity_id
_entity_poly.type
_entity_poly.pdbx_seq_one_letter_code
_entity_poly.pdbx_strand_id
1 'polypeptide(L)'
;GKGEISLTGTLGNVMKESAQVAFTYVKANLDKYKLENPEFFEKKNIHLHFPEGATPKDGPSAGITIVTAILSVLTGRQVRQDIAMTGEVTITGDVLAIGGVKEKVIGAHRAGIREVILPDDNRMDESDIPSEVAKNMTIHFAKTYDDVEKLVFADK
;
A
#
# COMPACT_ATOMS: atom_id res chain seq x y z
N GLY A 1 -23.71 -6.61 6.81
CA GLY A 1 -22.74 -5.54 6.95
C GLY A 1 -23.10 -4.32 6.17
N LYS A 2 -22.44 -3.24 6.42
CA LYS A 2 -22.69 -1.95 5.78
C LYS A 2 -21.44 -1.35 5.16
N GLY A 3 -20.54 -2.19 4.67
CA GLY A 3 -19.31 -1.71 4.09
C GLY A 3 -18.36 -1.12 5.11
N GLU A 4 -18.21 -1.79 6.23
CA GLU A 4 -17.28 -1.38 7.27
C GLU A 4 -16.00 -2.20 7.19
N ILE A 5 -14.93 -1.67 7.76
CA ILE A 5 -13.65 -2.37 7.82
C ILE A 5 -13.39 -2.84 9.25
N SER A 6 -12.94 -4.08 9.38
CA SER A 6 -12.49 -4.66 10.64
C SER A 6 -11.01 -4.93 10.58
N LEU A 7 -10.31 -4.65 11.68
CA LEU A 7 -8.87 -4.83 11.77
C LEU A 7 -8.53 -5.78 12.91
N THR A 8 -7.63 -6.72 12.65
CA THR A 8 -7.11 -7.62 13.68
C THR A 8 -5.61 -7.77 13.50
N GLY A 9 -4.97 -8.31 14.53
CA GLY A 9 -3.54 -8.53 14.55
C GLY A 9 -2.82 -7.48 15.38
N THR A 10 -1.50 -7.45 15.23
CA THR A 10 -0.65 -6.53 16.01
C THR A 10 -0.62 -5.17 15.31
N LEU A 11 -1.44 -4.23 15.80
CA LEU A 11 -1.57 -2.91 15.20
C LEU A 11 -1.48 -1.82 16.25
N GLY A 12 -0.69 -0.78 15.95
CA GLY A 12 -0.72 0.44 16.71
C GLY A 12 -1.83 1.38 16.23
N ASN A 13 -2.05 2.45 16.99
CA ASN A 13 -3.11 3.42 16.67
C ASN A 13 -2.91 4.10 15.33
N VAL A 14 -1.66 4.41 14.98
CA VAL A 14 -1.37 5.07 13.70
C VAL A 14 -1.72 4.16 12.54
N MET A 15 -1.45 2.85 12.66
CA MET A 15 -1.80 1.88 11.63
C MET A 15 -3.31 1.77 11.47
N LYS A 16 -4.05 1.79 12.59
CA LYS A 16 -5.51 1.76 12.53
C LYS A 16 -6.07 2.97 11.82
N GLU A 17 -5.51 4.14 12.07
CA GLU A 17 -5.88 5.36 11.36
C GLU A 17 -5.57 5.24 9.87
N SER A 18 -4.39 4.75 9.52
CA SER A 18 -4.01 4.56 8.12
C SER A 18 -5.00 3.64 7.40
N ALA A 19 -5.44 2.58 8.08
CA ALA A 19 -6.41 1.66 7.51
C ALA A 19 -7.76 2.34 7.28
N GLN A 20 -8.20 3.19 8.22
CA GLN A 20 -9.46 3.92 8.06
C GLN A 20 -9.36 4.93 6.93
N VAL A 21 -8.24 5.62 6.79
CA VAL A 21 -8.02 6.56 5.69
C VAL A 21 -8.04 5.81 4.35
N ALA A 22 -7.35 4.68 4.27
CA ALA A 22 -7.30 3.88 3.05
C ALA A 22 -8.71 3.41 2.66
N PHE A 23 -9.47 2.94 3.63
CA PHE A 23 -10.84 2.49 3.40
C PHE A 23 -11.73 3.64 2.92
N THR A 24 -11.59 4.81 3.55
CA THR A 24 -12.35 6.00 3.15
C THR A 24 -12.04 6.39 1.70
N TYR A 25 -10.75 6.35 1.32
CA TYR A 25 -10.36 6.62 -0.04
C TYR A 25 -11.04 5.66 -1.03
N VAL A 26 -10.98 4.35 -0.74
CA VAL A 26 -11.58 3.35 -1.62
C VAL A 26 -13.08 3.55 -1.73
N LYS A 27 -13.74 3.77 -0.59
CA LYS A 27 -15.18 3.97 -0.56
C LYS A 27 -15.62 5.18 -1.38
N ALA A 28 -14.85 6.25 -1.35
CA ALA A 28 -15.15 7.47 -2.09
C ALA A 28 -14.90 7.32 -3.60
N ASN A 29 -14.15 6.29 -4.02
CA ASN A 29 -13.72 6.13 -5.40
C ASN A 29 -14.16 4.79 -6.01
N LEU A 30 -15.20 4.18 -5.47
CA LEU A 30 -15.66 2.87 -5.94
C LEU A 30 -15.98 2.82 -7.42
N ASP A 31 -16.48 3.90 -7.98
CA ASP A 31 -16.84 3.98 -9.40
C ASP A 31 -15.61 3.99 -10.32
N LYS A 32 -14.43 4.29 -9.79
CA LYS A 32 -13.18 4.22 -10.56
C LYS A 32 -12.72 2.78 -10.79
N TYR A 33 -13.18 1.86 -9.96
CA TYR A 33 -12.68 0.50 -9.97
C TYR A 33 -13.77 -0.47 -10.41
N LYS A 34 -13.38 -1.45 -11.21
CA LYS A 34 -14.30 -2.45 -11.71
C LYS A 34 -14.44 -3.55 -10.67
N LEU A 35 -15.49 -3.47 -9.88
CA LEU A 35 -15.71 -4.42 -8.81
C LEU A 35 -16.16 -5.77 -9.35
N GLU A 36 -15.64 -6.84 -8.77
CA GLU A 36 -16.05 -8.20 -9.11
C GLU A 36 -17.48 -8.44 -8.72
N ASN A 37 -17.87 -7.92 -7.57
CA ASN A 37 -19.24 -7.99 -7.08
C ASN A 37 -19.59 -6.66 -6.44
N PRO A 38 -20.27 -5.75 -7.17
CA PRO A 38 -20.56 -4.40 -6.64
C PRO A 38 -21.37 -4.41 -5.35
N GLU A 39 -22.21 -5.42 -5.15
CA GLU A 39 -23.03 -5.49 -3.95
C GLU A 39 -22.22 -5.91 -2.71
N PHE A 40 -21.08 -6.52 -2.93
CA PHE A 40 -20.25 -7.02 -1.83
C PHE A 40 -19.92 -5.92 -0.83
N PHE A 41 -19.50 -4.76 -1.33
CA PHE A 41 -19.06 -3.66 -0.48
C PHE A 41 -20.20 -3.14 0.40
N GLU A 42 -21.41 -3.08 -0.15
CA GLU A 42 -22.55 -2.57 0.59
C GLU A 42 -23.10 -3.55 1.62
N LYS A 43 -22.97 -4.85 1.33
CA LYS A 43 -23.59 -5.90 2.14
C LYS A 43 -22.63 -6.61 3.08
N LYS A 44 -21.33 -6.50 2.84
CA LYS A 44 -20.32 -7.22 3.60
C LYS A 44 -19.35 -6.25 4.25
N ASN A 45 -18.80 -6.66 5.36
CA ASN A 45 -17.69 -5.93 5.99
C ASN A 45 -16.38 -6.50 5.47
N ILE A 46 -15.37 -5.64 5.38
CA ILE A 46 -14.03 -6.07 5.00
C ILE A 46 -13.23 -6.30 6.28
N HIS A 47 -12.55 -7.43 6.34
CA HIS A 47 -11.70 -7.77 7.45
C HIS A 47 -10.25 -7.87 7.01
N LEU A 48 -9.39 -7.09 7.64
CA LEU A 48 -7.95 -7.13 7.40
C LEU A 48 -7.25 -7.65 8.63
N HIS A 49 -6.35 -8.61 8.42
CA HIS A 49 -5.58 -9.20 9.50
C HIS A 49 -4.09 -8.98 9.27
N PHE A 50 -3.42 -8.48 10.29
CA PHE A 50 -1.97 -8.29 10.26
C PHE A 50 -1.35 -9.31 11.22
N PRO A 51 -0.72 -10.36 10.69
CA PRO A 51 -0.25 -11.47 11.53
C PRO A 51 0.74 -11.03 12.60
N GLU A 52 0.64 -11.68 13.74
CA GLU A 52 1.62 -11.52 14.80
C GLU A 52 2.96 -12.09 14.31
N GLY A 53 4.06 -11.51 14.75
CA GLY A 53 5.38 -11.94 14.33
C GLY A 53 5.94 -11.16 13.16
N ALA A 54 5.10 -10.43 12.46
CA ALA A 54 5.59 -9.49 11.45
C ALA A 54 6.23 -8.29 12.15
N THR A 55 6.98 -7.49 11.40
CA THR A 55 7.51 -6.22 11.90
C THR A 55 6.35 -5.40 12.48
N PRO A 56 6.53 -4.72 13.62
CA PRO A 56 5.47 -3.92 14.20
C PRO A 56 4.85 -2.99 13.16
N LYS A 57 3.54 -3.04 13.05
CA LYS A 57 2.80 -2.27 12.04
C LYS A 57 2.20 -1.04 12.70
N ASP A 58 3.06 -0.10 13.04
CA ASP A 58 2.60 1.13 13.65
C ASP A 58 3.26 2.33 12.97
N GLY A 59 2.64 2.77 11.89
CA GLY A 59 3.12 3.92 11.16
C GLY A 59 2.28 4.13 9.92
N PRO A 60 2.30 5.35 9.37
CA PRO A 60 1.45 5.70 8.23
C PRO A 60 1.94 5.14 6.91
N SER A 61 3.14 4.56 6.88
CA SER A 61 3.76 4.14 5.62
C SER A 61 3.08 2.95 4.94
N ALA A 62 2.10 2.34 5.58
CA ALA A 62 1.38 1.20 5.02
C ALA A 62 0.12 1.60 4.23
N GLY A 63 -0.20 2.88 4.14
CA GLY A 63 -1.46 3.32 3.53
C GLY A 63 -1.69 2.77 2.13
N ILE A 64 -0.72 2.89 1.23
CA ILE A 64 -0.89 2.39 -0.15
C ILE A 64 -1.00 0.87 -0.20
N THR A 65 -0.33 0.17 0.71
CA THR A 65 -0.42 -1.29 0.79
C THR A 65 -1.84 -1.70 1.21
N ILE A 66 -2.42 -0.98 2.15
CA ILE A 66 -3.78 -1.29 2.62
C ILE A 66 -4.80 -1.02 1.52
N VAL A 67 -4.69 0.09 0.80
CA VAL A 67 -5.57 0.37 -0.35
C VAL A 67 -5.48 -0.78 -1.35
N THR A 68 -4.28 -1.22 -1.66
CA THR A 68 -4.05 -2.30 -2.61
C THR A 68 -4.72 -3.59 -2.15
N ALA A 69 -4.58 -3.93 -0.86
CA ALA A 69 -5.21 -5.13 -0.31
C ALA A 69 -6.74 -5.05 -0.39
N ILE A 70 -7.32 -3.91 -0.06
CA ILE A 70 -8.77 -3.72 -0.15
C ILE A 70 -9.25 -3.87 -1.59
N LEU A 71 -8.56 -3.22 -2.53
CA LEU A 71 -8.93 -3.30 -3.94
C LEU A 71 -8.79 -4.71 -4.50
N SER A 72 -7.77 -5.45 -4.05
CA SER A 72 -7.61 -6.84 -4.46
C SER A 72 -8.84 -7.66 -4.09
N VAL A 73 -9.33 -7.49 -2.86
CA VAL A 73 -10.53 -8.20 -2.40
C VAL A 73 -11.76 -7.79 -3.21
N LEU A 74 -11.93 -6.50 -3.46
CA LEU A 74 -13.14 -5.98 -4.11
C LEU A 74 -13.18 -6.24 -5.61
N THR A 75 -12.02 -6.25 -6.26
CA THR A 75 -11.95 -6.37 -7.73
C THR A 75 -11.58 -7.77 -8.19
N GLY A 76 -11.17 -8.65 -7.29
CA GLY A 76 -10.69 -9.97 -7.65
C GLY A 76 -9.31 -9.98 -8.31
N ARG A 77 -8.63 -8.84 -8.33
CA ARG A 77 -7.30 -8.72 -8.96
C ARG A 77 -6.22 -9.19 -7.99
N GLN A 78 -5.24 -9.89 -8.53
CA GLN A 78 -4.16 -10.43 -7.73
C GLN A 78 -3.02 -9.42 -7.60
N VAL A 79 -2.53 -9.23 -6.37
CA VAL A 79 -1.42 -8.33 -6.10
C VAL A 79 -0.09 -9.01 -6.47
N ARG A 80 0.81 -8.28 -7.10
CA ARG A 80 2.15 -8.79 -7.40
C ARG A 80 2.90 -9.08 -6.10
N GLN A 81 3.66 -10.19 -6.11
CA GLN A 81 4.48 -10.59 -4.97
C GLN A 81 5.94 -10.16 -5.13
N ASP A 82 6.32 -9.66 -6.30
CA ASP A 82 7.70 -9.31 -6.63
C ASP A 82 7.98 -7.82 -6.56
N ILE A 83 7.07 -7.06 -5.97
CA ILE A 83 7.22 -5.61 -5.83
C ILE A 83 7.01 -5.22 -4.36
N ALA A 84 7.84 -4.31 -3.88
CA ALA A 84 7.66 -3.73 -2.56
C ALA A 84 7.07 -2.33 -2.71
N MET A 85 6.37 -1.86 -1.70
CA MET A 85 5.80 -0.53 -1.74
C MET A 85 5.75 0.07 -0.33
N THR A 86 5.86 1.38 -0.26
CA THR A 86 5.70 2.09 1.00
C THR A 86 5.17 3.50 0.70
N GLY A 87 4.30 3.99 1.55
CA GLY A 87 3.72 5.31 1.39
C GLY A 87 2.45 5.46 2.20
N GLU A 88 2.25 6.63 2.76
CA GLU A 88 0.99 6.99 3.39
C GLU A 88 0.05 7.52 2.30
N VAL A 89 -1.23 7.31 2.48
CA VAL A 89 -2.23 7.80 1.53
C VAL A 89 -3.19 8.75 2.25
N THR A 90 -3.65 9.79 1.54
CA THR A 90 -4.70 10.67 2.04
C THR A 90 -6.06 10.19 1.57
N ILE A 91 -7.12 10.75 2.12
CA ILE A 91 -8.49 10.38 1.70
C ILE A 91 -8.78 10.78 0.25
N THR A 92 -7.98 11.67 -0.32
CA THR A 92 -8.11 12.07 -1.73
C THR A 92 -7.16 11.30 -2.64
N GLY A 93 -6.38 10.37 -2.08
CA GLY A 93 -5.53 9.51 -2.88
C GLY A 93 -4.11 10.00 -3.09
N ASP A 94 -3.71 11.08 -2.43
CA ASP A 94 -2.33 11.56 -2.54
C ASP A 94 -1.41 10.64 -1.75
N VAL A 95 -0.23 10.37 -2.30
CA VAL A 95 0.78 9.55 -1.62
C VAL A 95 1.76 10.49 -0.94
N LEU A 96 1.88 10.35 0.38
CA LEU A 96 2.70 11.26 1.19
C LEU A 96 4.06 10.63 1.50
N ALA A 97 5.04 11.51 1.73
CA ALA A 97 6.39 11.12 2.10
C ALA A 97 6.42 10.28 3.37
N ILE A 98 7.41 9.39 3.43
CA ILE A 98 7.63 8.54 4.61
C ILE A 98 9.05 8.72 5.12
N GLY A 99 9.30 8.24 6.34
CA GLY A 99 10.65 8.16 6.87
C GLY A 99 11.25 6.80 6.60
N GLY A 100 12.58 6.70 6.66
CA GLY A 100 13.27 5.43 6.57
C GLY A 100 13.32 4.82 5.17
N VAL A 101 13.36 5.64 4.13
CA VAL A 101 13.43 5.16 2.74
C VAL A 101 14.62 4.23 2.52
N LYS A 102 15.81 4.67 2.96
CA LYS A 102 17.03 3.88 2.79
C LYS A 102 16.88 2.46 3.36
N GLU A 103 16.40 2.39 4.60
CA GLU A 103 16.25 1.11 5.29
C GLU A 103 15.22 0.22 4.61
N LYS A 104 14.15 0.81 4.11
CA LYS A 104 13.09 0.05 3.44
C LYS A 104 13.56 -0.51 2.10
N VAL A 105 14.32 0.27 1.35
CA VAL A 105 14.87 -0.20 0.06
C VAL A 105 15.90 -1.29 0.28
N ILE A 106 16.78 -1.12 1.28
CA ILE A 106 17.76 -2.14 1.62
C ILE A 106 17.07 -3.43 2.05
N GLY A 107 16.01 -3.31 2.87
CA GLY A 107 15.24 -4.48 3.31
C GLY A 107 14.60 -5.24 2.15
N ALA A 108 14.03 -4.51 1.19
CA ALA A 108 13.45 -5.13 0.01
C ALA A 108 14.52 -5.86 -0.81
N HIS A 109 15.67 -5.22 -0.99
CA HIS A 109 16.79 -5.81 -1.72
C HIS A 109 17.26 -7.11 -1.06
N ARG A 110 17.37 -7.12 0.27
CA ARG A 110 17.76 -8.32 1.02
C ARG A 110 16.76 -9.45 0.86
N ALA A 111 15.49 -9.11 0.72
CA ALA A 111 14.43 -10.09 0.53
C ALA A 111 14.36 -10.62 -0.91
N GLY A 112 15.24 -10.16 -1.79
CA GLY A 112 15.28 -10.60 -3.17
C GLY A 112 14.36 -9.81 -4.09
N ILE A 113 13.74 -8.75 -3.59
CA ILE A 113 12.85 -7.90 -4.37
C ILE A 113 13.69 -6.88 -5.13
N ARG A 114 13.37 -6.67 -6.41
CA ARG A 114 14.14 -5.79 -7.28
C ARG A 114 13.35 -4.61 -7.82
N GLU A 115 12.13 -4.45 -7.34
CA GLU A 115 11.26 -3.36 -7.78
C GLU A 115 10.54 -2.79 -6.57
N VAL A 116 10.51 -1.45 -6.44
CA VAL A 116 9.91 -0.80 -5.27
C VAL A 116 9.19 0.47 -5.69
N ILE A 117 8.08 0.76 -5.01
CA ILE A 117 7.32 2.00 -5.19
C ILE A 117 7.55 2.87 -3.96
N LEU A 118 8.00 4.10 -4.18
CA LEU A 118 8.22 5.10 -3.14
C LEU A 118 7.35 6.32 -3.42
N PRO A 119 7.04 7.12 -2.40
CA PRO A 119 6.35 8.40 -2.64
C PRO A 119 7.21 9.34 -3.46
N ASP A 120 6.60 10.07 -4.38
CA ASP A 120 7.32 11.05 -5.18
C ASP A 120 8.02 12.09 -4.31
N ASP A 121 7.41 12.46 -3.19
CA ASP A 121 7.98 13.41 -2.25
C ASP A 121 9.25 12.91 -1.57
N ASN A 122 9.59 11.63 -1.75
CA ASN A 122 10.84 11.06 -1.25
C ASN A 122 11.94 10.98 -2.31
N ARG A 123 11.80 11.65 -3.44
CA ARG A 123 12.84 11.62 -4.49
C ARG A 123 14.20 12.06 -3.96
N MET A 124 14.20 13.03 -3.07
CA MET A 124 15.45 13.53 -2.49
C MET A 124 16.21 12.47 -1.69
N ASP A 125 15.50 11.45 -1.22
CA ASP A 125 16.11 10.39 -0.41
C ASP A 125 16.79 9.32 -1.27
N GLU A 126 16.60 9.37 -2.58
CA GLU A 126 17.18 8.38 -3.48
C GLU A 126 18.70 8.35 -3.39
N SER A 127 19.32 9.50 -3.22
CA SER A 127 20.78 9.61 -3.12
C SER A 127 21.35 8.94 -1.85
N ASP A 128 20.51 8.69 -0.86
CA ASP A 128 20.94 8.03 0.39
C ASP A 128 21.00 6.51 0.24
N ILE A 129 20.46 5.96 -0.85
CA ILE A 129 20.47 4.52 -1.08
C ILE A 129 21.86 4.12 -1.58
N PRO A 130 22.50 3.11 -0.95
CA PRO A 130 23.82 2.67 -1.41
C PRO A 130 23.79 2.30 -2.89
N SER A 131 24.82 2.72 -3.63
CA SER A 131 24.86 2.48 -5.07
C SER A 131 24.78 1.01 -5.45
N GLU A 132 25.33 0.13 -4.62
CA GLU A 132 25.26 -1.31 -4.85
C GLU A 132 23.84 -1.84 -4.80
N VAL A 133 22.99 -1.23 -4.00
CA VAL A 133 21.58 -1.58 -3.92
C VAL A 133 20.82 -0.89 -5.05
N ALA A 134 21.03 0.42 -5.21
CA ALA A 134 20.29 1.21 -6.20
C ALA A 134 20.42 0.69 -7.62
N LYS A 135 21.63 0.25 -8.01
CA LYS A 135 21.86 -0.22 -9.37
C LYS A 135 21.11 -1.52 -9.69
N ASN A 136 20.68 -2.25 -8.67
CA ASN A 136 19.95 -3.50 -8.83
C ASN A 136 18.46 -3.35 -8.56
N MET A 137 18.00 -2.11 -8.40
CA MET A 137 16.60 -1.84 -8.05
C MET A 137 15.95 -0.97 -9.12
N THR A 138 14.72 -1.27 -9.46
CA THR A 138 13.87 -0.36 -10.23
C THR A 138 13.00 0.38 -9.23
N ILE A 139 13.15 1.70 -9.17
CA ILE A 139 12.43 2.54 -8.23
C ILE A 139 11.38 3.34 -8.98
N HIS A 140 10.13 3.19 -8.57
CA HIS A 140 9.01 3.97 -9.10
C HIS A 140 8.61 5.01 -8.07
N PHE A 141 8.32 6.22 -8.52
CA PHE A 141 7.85 7.28 -7.63
C PHE A 141 6.38 7.54 -7.92
N ALA A 142 5.57 7.52 -6.87
CA ALA A 142 4.13 7.69 -7.00
C ALA A 142 3.68 8.98 -6.34
N LYS A 143 2.89 9.78 -7.03
CA LYS A 143 2.27 11.00 -6.49
C LYS A 143 0.90 10.71 -5.94
N THR A 144 0.15 9.85 -6.61
CA THR A 144 -1.20 9.47 -6.22
C THR A 144 -1.33 7.96 -6.26
N TYR A 145 -2.40 7.45 -5.67
CA TYR A 145 -2.65 6.01 -5.71
C TYR A 145 -2.85 5.50 -7.14
N ASP A 146 -3.30 6.34 -8.07
CA ASP A 146 -3.43 5.92 -9.46
C ASP A 146 -2.09 5.45 -10.02
N ASP A 147 -0.99 6.10 -9.63
CA ASP A 147 0.34 5.67 -10.03
C ASP A 147 0.69 4.30 -9.46
N VAL A 148 0.27 4.03 -8.23
CA VAL A 148 0.51 2.75 -7.58
C VAL A 148 -0.31 1.65 -8.24
N GLU A 149 -1.57 1.91 -8.50
CA GLU A 149 -2.51 0.94 -9.06
C GLU A 149 -2.04 0.38 -10.40
N LYS A 150 -1.37 1.19 -11.19
CA LYS A 150 -0.83 0.77 -12.49
C LYS A 150 0.28 -0.27 -12.37
N LEU A 151 0.90 -0.38 -11.19
CA LEU A 151 2.10 -1.18 -11.00
C LEU A 151 1.88 -2.44 -10.17
N VAL A 152 0.91 -2.42 -9.25
CA VAL A 152 0.86 -3.42 -8.17
C VAL A 152 0.06 -4.66 -8.49
N PHE A 153 -0.78 -4.64 -9.52
CA PHE A 153 -1.61 -5.80 -9.83
C PHE A 153 -1.00 -6.63 -10.95
N ALA A 154 -1.08 -7.96 -10.76
CA ALA A 154 -0.44 -8.90 -11.68
C ALA A 154 -1.18 -9.06 -13.01
N ASP A 155 -2.44 -8.72 -13.02
CA ASP A 155 -3.30 -8.95 -14.19
C ASP A 155 -3.18 -7.89 -15.27
N LYS A 156 -2.54 -6.80 -14.97
CA LYS A 156 -2.42 -5.67 -15.89
C LYS A 156 -3.69 -5.16 -16.42
#